data_ff0aa4e1bb8b3841c38a6b79d3ddf3b2
#
_entry.id   ff0aa4e1bb8b3841c38a6b79d3ddf3b2
#
_cell.length_a   1.000
_cell.length_b   1.000
_cell.length_c   1.000
_cell.angle_alpha   90.00
_cell.angle_beta   90.00
_cell.angle_gamma   90.00
#
_symmetry.space_group_name_H-M   'P 1'
#
loop_
_entity.id
_entity.type
_entity.pdbx_description
1 polymer ?
#
loop_
_entity_poly.entity_id
_entity_poly.type
_entity_poly.pdbx_seq_one_letter_code
_entity_poly.pdbx_strand_id
1 'polypeptide(L)'
;MSETSQPPPQRRPPYGWMPHPDFPGVRTPSSSTKAPLAMAPVTVDKDGRSWRIGTADDVAWIADHTIDGPTVTNAIPPRFDAYATFYQPEGADITLHERTVVEILKAHTAEQPWWLGYLDTGAHDVVFNTVPKVTLYWGWRYVLVEAGPEQALTWRTGHMRGGLLGGLPDLFFPADRTWLASALWDDTWTDFGGSAELVDALRHDPITNARQVQPDQDAVPPGLTRE
;
A
#
# COMPACT_ATOMS: atom_id res chain seq x y z
N MET A 1 -43.87 -20.72 11.63
CA MET A 1 -43.20 -19.59 12.26
C MET A 1 -41.92 -19.43 11.48
N SER A 2 -41.88 -18.46 10.54
CA SER A 2 -40.72 -18.23 9.65
C SER A 2 -39.87 -17.13 10.28
N GLU A 3 -38.68 -17.48 10.70
CA GLU A 3 -37.67 -16.55 11.22
C GLU A 3 -37.07 -15.77 10.07
N THR A 4 -37.41 -14.50 9.98
CA THR A 4 -36.82 -13.57 9.00
C THR A 4 -35.41 -13.21 9.47
N SER A 5 -34.41 -13.81 8.87
CA SER A 5 -33.01 -13.48 9.10
C SER A 5 -32.74 -12.06 8.63
N GLN A 6 -32.48 -11.16 9.55
CA GLN A 6 -32.09 -9.77 9.28
C GLN A 6 -30.63 -9.76 8.81
N PRO A 7 -30.30 -9.06 7.70
CA PRO A 7 -28.90 -8.95 7.28
C PRO A 7 -28.07 -8.23 8.34
N PRO A 8 -26.77 -8.57 8.49
CA PRO A 8 -25.90 -7.93 9.46
C PRO A 8 -25.78 -6.43 9.18
N PRO A 9 -25.63 -5.59 10.19
CA PRO A 9 -25.52 -4.15 10.03
C PRO A 9 -24.25 -3.81 9.23
N GLN A 10 -24.43 -3.02 8.17
CA GLN A 10 -23.32 -2.42 7.43
C GLN A 10 -22.51 -1.55 8.41
N ARG A 11 -21.25 -1.91 8.62
CA ARG A 11 -20.34 -1.12 9.45
C ARG A 11 -20.02 0.19 8.73
N ARG A 12 -20.31 1.31 9.36
CA ARG A 12 -19.81 2.62 8.93
C ARG A 12 -18.29 2.64 9.16
N PRO A 13 -17.50 3.25 8.25
CA PRO A 13 -16.10 3.50 8.53
C PRO A 13 -15.97 4.33 9.82
N PRO A 14 -14.92 4.11 10.63
CA PRO A 14 -14.80 4.70 11.96
C PRO A 14 -14.69 6.24 12.00
N TYR A 15 -14.54 6.91 10.86
CA TYR A 15 -14.31 8.34 10.80
C TYR A 15 -15.41 9.09 10.06
N GLY A 16 -16.29 9.77 10.81
CA GLY A 16 -17.45 10.50 10.32
C GLY A 16 -17.19 11.84 9.62
N TRP A 17 -15.96 12.13 9.17
CA TRP A 17 -15.61 13.42 8.54
C TRP A 17 -15.02 13.31 7.12
N MET A 18 -14.88 12.12 6.56
CA MET A 18 -14.55 11.98 5.14
C MET A 18 -15.78 12.29 4.30
N PRO A 19 -15.70 13.21 3.31
CA PRO A 19 -16.82 13.47 2.42
C PRO A 19 -17.08 12.21 1.59
N HIS A 20 -18.32 11.70 1.67
CA HIS A 20 -18.81 10.62 0.83
C HIS A 20 -18.64 11.00 -0.65
N PRO A 21 -18.19 10.11 -1.55
CA PRO A 21 -18.02 10.43 -2.97
C PRO A 21 -19.34 10.39 -3.76
N ASP A 22 -20.40 10.97 -3.23
CA ASP A 22 -21.60 11.27 -4.00
C ASP A 22 -21.44 12.62 -4.70
N PHE A 23 -20.63 12.63 -5.77
CA PHE A 23 -20.65 13.73 -6.74
C PHE A 23 -21.69 13.43 -7.83
N PRO A 24 -22.80 14.17 -7.89
CA PRO A 24 -23.70 14.08 -9.05
C PRO A 24 -23.03 14.77 -10.24
N GLY A 25 -22.67 14.02 -11.27
CA GLY A 25 -22.26 14.61 -12.54
C GLY A 25 -21.17 13.94 -13.35
N VAL A 26 -20.87 12.66 -13.15
CA VAL A 26 -20.00 11.94 -14.10
C VAL A 26 -20.80 11.64 -15.37
N ARG A 27 -20.63 12.49 -16.39
CA ARG A 27 -21.05 12.18 -17.76
C ARG A 27 -20.19 11.04 -18.27
N THR A 28 -20.81 9.92 -18.60
CA THR A 28 -20.17 8.84 -19.39
C THR A 28 -19.61 9.45 -20.68
N PRO A 29 -18.31 9.33 -20.98
CA PRO A 29 -17.80 9.79 -22.26
C PRO A 29 -18.31 8.86 -23.37
N SER A 30 -18.93 9.46 -24.37
CA SER A 30 -19.29 8.84 -25.64
C SER A 30 -18.03 8.28 -26.29
N SER A 31 -18.11 7.02 -26.71
CA SER A 31 -17.05 6.29 -27.41
C SER A 31 -16.65 6.98 -28.73
N SER A 32 -15.60 7.76 -28.70
CA SER A 32 -14.86 8.17 -29.87
C SER A 32 -13.53 7.39 -29.86
N THR A 33 -13.44 6.42 -30.76
CA THR A 33 -12.28 5.56 -30.98
C THR A 33 -11.16 6.34 -31.66
N LYS A 34 -10.48 7.19 -30.90
CA LYS A 34 -9.17 7.71 -31.29
C LYS A 34 -8.16 7.09 -30.34
N ALA A 35 -7.24 6.25 -30.86
CA ALA A 35 -6.17 5.69 -30.07
C ALA A 35 -5.51 6.82 -29.26
N PRO A 36 -5.32 6.67 -27.94
CA PRO A 36 -4.68 7.69 -27.15
C PRO A 36 -3.27 7.90 -27.70
N LEU A 37 -2.94 9.12 -28.06
CA LEU A 37 -1.54 9.50 -28.21
C LEU A 37 -0.85 9.14 -26.89
N ALA A 38 0.16 8.27 -26.95
CA ALA A 38 0.96 7.93 -25.80
C ALA A 38 1.54 9.23 -25.23
N MET A 39 0.98 9.69 -24.13
CA MET A 39 1.52 10.84 -23.41
C MET A 39 2.91 10.48 -22.91
N ALA A 40 3.86 11.40 -23.05
CA ALA A 40 5.18 11.22 -22.46
C ALA A 40 5.04 10.95 -20.95
N PRO A 41 5.84 10.04 -20.38
CA PRO A 41 5.78 9.76 -18.96
C PRO A 41 6.05 11.04 -18.15
N VAL A 42 5.25 11.26 -17.11
CA VAL A 42 5.50 12.36 -16.17
C VAL A 42 6.71 11.99 -15.32
N THR A 43 7.64 12.91 -15.17
CA THR A 43 8.83 12.74 -14.34
C THR A 43 8.94 13.85 -13.31
N VAL A 44 9.68 13.58 -12.24
CA VAL A 44 10.02 14.55 -11.19
C VAL A 44 11.49 14.42 -10.85
N ASP A 45 12.16 15.55 -10.62
CA ASP A 45 13.57 15.55 -10.28
C ASP A 45 13.75 15.53 -8.75
N LYS A 46 14.59 14.62 -8.26
CA LYS A 46 15.02 14.52 -6.87
C LYS A 46 16.38 13.82 -6.81
N ASP A 47 17.24 14.26 -5.90
CA ASP A 47 18.56 13.67 -5.67
C ASP A 47 19.44 13.60 -6.93
N GLY A 48 19.32 14.62 -7.81
CA GLY A 48 20.09 14.72 -9.05
C GLY A 48 19.66 13.75 -10.18
N ARG A 49 18.49 13.13 -10.05
CA ARG A 49 17.92 12.18 -11.01
C ARG A 49 16.46 12.52 -11.31
N SER A 50 16.02 12.15 -12.51
CA SER A 50 14.61 12.19 -12.92
C SER A 50 13.95 10.84 -12.63
N TRP A 51 12.81 10.88 -11.93
CA TRP A 51 12.05 9.71 -11.52
C TRP A 51 10.71 9.68 -12.25
N ARG A 52 10.29 8.50 -12.72
CA ARG A 52 9.01 8.31 -13.40
C ARG A 52 7.88 8.30 -12.39
N ILE A 53 6.84 9.09 -12.66
CA ILE A 53 5.59 9.07 -11.90
C ILE A 53 4.64 8.06 -12.51
N GLY A 54 4.06 7.23 -11.66
CA GLY A 54 3.14 6.17 -12.05
C GLY A 54 1.76 6.70 -12.43
N THR A 55 1.04 5.85 -13.12
CA THR A 55 -0.32 6.06 -13.62
C THR A 55 -1.29 5.04 -13.06
N ALA A 56 -2.57 5.20 -13.32
CA ALA A 56 -3.58 4.21 -12.92
C ALA A 56 -3.30 2.81 -13.49
N ASP A 57 -2.72 2.71 -14.68
CA ASP A 57 -2.38 1.43 -15.32
C ASP A 57 -1.29 0.65 -14.55
N ASP A 58 -0.38 1.38 -13.89
CA ASP A 58 0.68 0.76 -13.09
C ASP A 58 0.14 0.05 -11.84
N VAL A 59 -1.04 0.45 -11.35
CA VAL A 59 -1.69 -0.09 -10.14
C VAL A 59 -3.05 -0.75 -10.40
N ALA A 60 -3.54 -0.79 -11.63
CA ALA A 60 -4.84 -1.41 -11.97
C ALA A 60 -4.95 -2.86 -11.46
N TRP A 61 -3.85 -3.62 -11.49
CA TRP A 61 -3.80 -4.98 -10.99
C TRP A 61 -4.01 -5.11 -9.47
N ILE A 62 -3.85 -4.02 -8.71
CA ILE A 62 -4.20 -3.93 -7.29
C ILE A 62 -5.66 -3.49 -7.18
N ALA A 63 -6.02 -2.36 -7.80
CA ALA A 63 -7.32 -1.73 -7.69
C ALA A 63 -8.48 -2.66 -8.10
N ASP A 64 -8.27 -3.46 -9.16
CA ASP A 64 -9.31 -4.32 -9.73
C ASP A 64 -9.49 -5.65 -8.98
N HIS A 65 -8.61 -5.98 -8.02
CA HIS A 65 -8.57 -7.31 -7.41
C HIS A 65 -8.54 -7.30 -5.88
N THR A 66 -8.48 -6.15 -5.24
CA THR A 66 -8.63 -6.05 -3.78
C THR A 66 -10.10 -6.16 -3.39
N ILE A 67 -10.36 -6.79 -2.24
CA ILE A 67 -11.70 -7.12 -1.78
C ILE A 67 -11.95 -6.44 -0.43
N ASP A 68 -12.98 -5.63 -0.36
CA ASP A 68 -13.37 -4.93 0.86
C ASP A 68 -13.60 -5.89 2.04
N GLY A 69 -12.98 -5.62 3.18
CA GLY A 69 -13.18 -6.44 4.38
C GLY A 69 -12.01 -6.38 5.38
N PRO A 70 -12.08 -7.20 6.43
CA PRO A 70 -11.07 -7.23 7.48
C PRO A 70 -9.88 -8.15 7.18
N THR A 71 -9.84 -8.76 6.02
CA THR A 71 -8.83 -9.76 5.64
C THR A 71 -7.68 -9.11 4.88
N VAL A 72 -6.57 -9.81 4.75
CA VAL A 72 -5.39 -9.34 4.01
C VAL A 72 -5.72 -8.98 2.55
N THR A 73 -6.80 -9.54 1.98
CA THR A 73 -7.23 -9.24 0.60
C THR A 73 -7.83 -7.85 0.42
N ASN A 74 -8.04 -7.12 1.52
CA ASN A 74 -8.40 -5.72 1.50
C ASN A 74 -7.26 -4.82 0.97
N ALA A 75 -6.02 -5.18 1.28
CA ALA A 75 -4.82 -4.46 0.87
C ALA A 75 -4.05 -5.17 -0.26
N ILE A 76 -4.10 -6.50 -0.30
CA ILE A 76 -3.30 -7.35 -1.18
C ILE A 76 -4.20 -8.19 -2.09
N PRO A 77 -4.07 -8.10 -3.43
CA PRO A 77 -4.81 -8.96 -4.35
C PRO A 77 -4.59 -10.45 -4.07
N PRO A 78 -5.64 -11.31 -4.19
CA PRO A 78 -5.55 -12.75 -3.92
C PRO A 78 -4.88 -13.52 -5.05
N ARG A 79 -3.63 -13.17 -5.39
CA ARG A 79 -2.85 -13.72 -6.51
C ARG A 79 -1.48 -14.27 -6.12
N PHE A 80 -1.09 -14.14 -4.88
CA PHE A 80 0.20 -14.56 -4.37
C PHE A 80 0.13 -15.95 -3.75
N ASP A 81 1.29 -16.64 -3.67
CA ASP A 81 1.38 -17.97 -3.10
C ASP A 81 1.20 -17.98 -1.58
N ALA A 82 1.59 -16.88 -0.92
CA ALA A 82 1.48 -16.73 0.53
C ALA A 82 1.28 -15.27 0.94
N TYR A 83 0.74 -15.10 2.15
CA TYR A 83 0.43 -13.79 2.73
C TYR A 83 0.94 -13.70 4.16
N ALA A 84 1.28 -12.49 4.58
CA ALA A 84 1.68 -12.19 5.94
C ALA A 84 1.18 -10.81 6.37
N THR A 85 1.14 -10.60 7.67
CA THR A 85 1.01 -9.28 8.28
C THR A 85 2.13 -9.10 9.30
N PHE A 86 2.65 -7.91 9.41
CA PHE A 86 3.65 -7.57 10.42
C PHE A 86 3.40 -6.20 11.00
N TYR A 87 3.64 -6.11 12.30
CA TYR A 87 3.47 -4.90 13.06
C TYR A 87 4.62 -3.92 12.81
N GLN A 88 4.30 -2.63 12.71
CA GLN A 88 5.34 -1.60 12.67
C GLN A 88 5.69 -1.20 14.11
N PRO A 89 6.93 -1.40 14.56
CA PRO A 89 7.33 -0.98 15.90
C PRO A 89 7.35 0.54 16.02
N GLU A 90 7.23 1.03 17.23
CA GLU A 90 7.34 2.46 17.53
C GLU A 90 8.75 2.85 17.98
N GLY A 91 9.08 4.13 17.86
CA GLY A 91 10.28 4.70 18.42
C GLY A 91 11.58 4.29 17.70
N ALA A 92 12.63 4.02 18.45
CA ALA A 92 13.98 3.79 17.91
C ALA A 92 14.09 2.49 17.09
N ASP A 93 13.23 1.52 17.34
CA ASP A 93 13.28 0.20 16.70
C ASP A 93 12.75 0.24 15.26
N ILE A 94 11.99 1.27 14.90
CA ILE A 94 11.39 1.40 13.56
C ILE A 94 12.45 1.40 12.46
N THR A 95 13.55 2.11 12.63
CA THR A 95 14.61 2.21 11.62
C THR A 95 15.28 0.85 11.36
N LEU A 96 15.50 0.08 12.41
CA LEU A 96 16.06 -1.27 12.28
C LEU A 96 15.06 -2.19 11.57
N HIS A 97 13.79 -2.15 11.96
CA HIS A 97 12.72 -2.91 11.36
C HIS A 97 12.59 -2.62 9.87
N GLU A 98 12.46 -1.36 9.46
CA GLU A 98 12.33 -0.96 8.08
C GLU A 98 13.51 -1.39 7.21
N ARG A 99 14.72 -1.21 7.72
CA ARG A 99 15.93 -1.67 7.04
C ARG A 99 15.92 -3.19 6.86
N THR A 100 15.54 -3.95 7.89
CA THR A 100 15.46 -5.40 7.83
C THR A 100 14.43 -5.85 6.80
N VAL A 101 13.24 -5.26 6.80
CA VAL A 101 12.21 -5.54 5.77
C VAL A 101 12.77 -5.33 4.37
N VAL A 102 13.38 -4.15 4.11
CA VAL A 102 13.92 -3.84 2.78
C VAL A 102 15.05 -4.79 2.38
N GLU A 103 15.95 -5.16 3.29
CA GLU A 103 17.03 -6.11 2.97
C GLU A 103 16.51 -7.53 2.67
N ILE A 104 15.49 -8.00 3.39
CA ILE A 104 14.84 -9.28 3.07
C ILE A 104 14.20 -9.22 1.68
N LEU A 105 13.45 -8.15 1.38
CA LEU A 105 12.83 -7.98 0.07
C LEU A 105 13.86 -7.91 -1.06
N LYS A 106 14.97 -7.18 -0.88
CA LYS A 106 16.09 -7.12 -1.83
C LYS A 106 16.69 -8.50 -2.09
N ALA A 107 16.91 -9.27 -1.04
CA ALA A 107 17.52 -10.61 -1.16
C ALA A 107 16.66 -11.59 -1.99
N HIS A 108 15.34 -11.37 -2.04
CA HIS A 108 14.38 -12.22 -2.76
C HIS A 108 13.84 -11.56 -4.05
N THR A 109 14.44 -10.45 -4.50
CA THR A 109 14.01 -9.72 -5.69
C THR A 109 15.18 -9.57 -6.66
N ALA A 110 14.99 -9.89 -7.93
CA ALA A 110 15.97 -9.60 -8.96
C ALA A 110 16.27 -8.09 -9.00
N GLU A 111 17.45 -7.70 -9.46
CA GLU A 111 17.80 -6.29 -9.61
C GLU A 111 16.86 -5.61 -10.61
N GLN A 112 15.97 -4.78 -10.10
CA GLN A 112 14.95 -4.07 -10.85
C GLN A 112 14.43 -2.86 -10.08
N PRO A 113 13.76 -1.91 -10.77
CA PRO A 113 13.05 -0.82 -10.09
C PRO A 113 11.93 -1.34 -9.19
N TRP A 114 11.64 -0.56 -8.14
CA TRP A 114 10.46 -0.72 -7.32
C TRP A 114 9.51 0.45 -7.54
N TRP A 115 8.23 0.19 -7.40
CA TRP A 115 7.21 1.19 -7.28
C TRP A 115 7.00 1.53 -5.82
N LEU A 116 7.06 2.84 -5.51
CA LEU A 116 6.86 3.39 -4.17
C LEU A 116 5.61 4.27 -4.18
N GLY A 117 4.63 3.92 -3.39
CA GLY A 117 3.36 4.63 -3.24
C GLY A 117 3.29 5.36 -1.90
N TYR A 118 3.03 6.65 -1.95
CA TYR A 118 2.88 7.51 -0.78
C TYR A 118 1.46 8.03 -0.72
N LEU A 119 0.72 7.72 0.34
CA LEU A 119 -0.64 8.18 0.55
C LEU A 119 -0.70 9.70 0.68
N ASP A 120 -1.57 10.34 -0.09
CA ASP A 120 -1.78 11.79 -0.02
C ASP A 120 -2.71 12.15 1.14
N THR A 121 -2.16 12.25 2.30
CA THR A 121 -2.86 12.69 3.52
C THR A 121 -3.08 14.21 3.58
N GLY A 122 -2.46 14.97 2.66
CA GLY A 122 -2.37 16.42 2.75
C GLY A 122 -1.33 16.92 3.77
N ALA A 123 -0.59 16.02 4.41
CA ALA A 123 0.49 16.37 5.34
C ALA A 123 1.79 16.72 4.61
N HIS A 124 2.78 17.25 5.34
CA HIS A 124 4.05 17.69 4.75
C HIS A 124 5.01 16.54 4.41
N ASP A 125 4.73 15.34 4.88
CA ASP A 125 5.53 14.13 4.67
C ASP A 125 5.21 13.42 3.35
N VAL A 126 4.21 13.88 2.61
CA VAL A 126 3.87 13.32 1.30
C VAL A 126 4.96 13.66 0.29
N VAL A 127 5.66 12.62 -0.17
CA VAL A 127 6.74 12.75 -1.15
C VAL A 127 6.14 13.16 -2.49
N PHE A 128 6.68 14.23 -3.11
CA PHE A 128 6.19 14.78 -4.39
C PHE A 128 4.71 15.15 -4.42
N ASN A 129 4.22 15.87 -3.43
CA ASN A 129 2.80 16.20 -3.24
C ASN A 129 2.13 16.95 -4.41
N THR A 130 2.89 17.52 -5.34
CA THR A 130 2.39 18.30 -6.50
C THR A 130 2.25 17.51 -7.79
N VAL A 131 2.71 16.25 -7.84
CA VAL A 131 2.61 15.42 -9.05
C VAL A 131 1.23 14.77 -9.20
N PRO A 132 0.90 14.22 -10.39
CA PRO A 132 -0.31 13.41 -10.57
C PRO A 132 -0.37 12.23 -9.59
N LYS A 133 -1.57 11.86 -9.20
CA LYS A 133 -1.83 10.82 -8.22
C LYS A 133 -2.67 9.70 -8.82
N VAL A 134 -2.45 8.49 -8.38
CA VAL A 134 -3.29 7.33 -8.66
C VAL A 134 -4.31 7.16 -7.54
N THR A 135 -5.43 6.52 -7.84
CA THR A 135 -6.47 6.21 -6.87
C THR A 135 -6.46 4.71 -6.61
N LEU A 136 -6.42 4.33 -5.33
CA LEU A 136 -6.45 2.95 -4.87
C LEU A 136 -7.44 2.78 -3.73
N TYR A 137 -7.79 1.53 -3.45
CA TYR A 137 -8.67 1.13 -2.35
C TYR A 137 -9.98 1.94 -2.36
N TRP A 138 -10.45 2.45 -1.26
CA TRP A 138 -11.70 3.23 -1.14
C TRP A 138 -11.67 4.64 -1.75
N GLY A 139 -10.85 4.87 -2.78
CA GLY A 139 -10.72 6.17 -3.42
C GLY A 139 -9.57 7.02 -2.87
N TRP A 140 -8.66 6.44 -2.10
CA TRP A 140 -7.51 7.15 -1.59
C TRP A 140 -6.49 7.46 -2.68
N ARG A 141 -5.88 8.61 -2.58
CA ARG A 141 -4.92 9.11 -3.57
C ARG A 141 -3.50 8.82 -3.12
N TYR A 142 -2.71 8.26 -4.03
CA TYR A 142 -1.30 7.96 -3.81
C TYR A 142 -0.44 8.67 -4.85
N VAL A 143 0.68 9.23 -4.42
CA VAL A 143 1.80 9.51 -5.32
C VAL A 143 2.50 8.18 -5.55
N LEU A 144 2.57 7.74 -6.81
CA LEU A 144 3.26 6.52 -7.20
C LEU A 144 4.52 6.90 -7.99
N VAL A 145 5.68 6.39 -7.60
CA VAL A 145 6.95 6.72 -8.25
C VAL A 145 7.80 5.48 -8.45
N GLU A 146 8.41 5.34 -9.62
CA GLU A 146 9.34 4.27 -9.93
C GLU A 146 10.74 4.64 -9.44
N ALA A 147 11.26 3.88 -8.46
CA ALA A 147 12.52 4.17 -7.81
C ALA A 147 13.24 2.87 -7.40
N GLY A 148 13.70 2.74 -6.17
CA GLY A 148 14.38 1.55 -5.68
C GLY A 148 14.33 1.42 -4.17
N PRO A 149 14.90 0.32 -3.64
CA PRO A 149 14.89 0.04 -2.20
C PRO A 149 15.58 1.12 -1.36
N GLU A 150 16.62 1.77 -1.87
CA GLU A 150 17.30 2.85 -1.15
C GLU A 150 16.40 4.06 -0.98
N GLN A 151 15.60 4.39 -2.00
CA GLN A 151 14.65 5.48 -1.96
C GLN A 151 13.49 5.18 -1.02
N ALA A 152 13.09 3.93 -0.92
CA ALA A 152 12.07 3.50 0.04
C ALA A 152 12.49 3.80 1.49
N LEU A 153 13.78 3.69 1.81
CA LEU A 153 14.33 3.97 3.15
C LEU A 153 14.63 5.45 3.42
N THR A 154 14.76 6.29 2.38
CA THR A 154 15.36 7.61 2.54
C THR A 154 14.46 8.78 2.18
N TRP A 155 13.43 8.57 1.40
CA TRP A 155 12.64 9.69 0.88
C TRP A 155 11.61 10.26 1.85
N ARG A 156 10.99 9.41 2.67
CA ARG A 156 10.14 9.87 3.76
C ARG A 156 10.99 9.98 5.02
N THR A 157 11.34 11.20 5.38
CA THR A 157 12.02 11.49 6.65
C THR A 157 10.95 11.94 7.65
N GLY A 158 10.40 10.99 8.39
CA GLY A 158 9.35 11.27 9.36
C GLY A 158 9.88 11.99 10.58
N HIS A 159 9.74 13.32 10.60
CA HIS A 159 9.86 14.11 11.82
C HIS A 159 8.48 14.68 12.16
N MET A 160 7.64 13.87 12.77
CA MET A 160 6.45 14.42 13.45
C MET A 160 6.79 14.76 14.89
N ARG A 161 6.17 15.83 15.41
CA ARG A 161 6.33 16.24 16.82
C ARG A 161 5.94 15.07 17.73
N GLY A 162 6.97 14.41 18.30
CA GLY A 162 6.77 13.42 19.36
C GLY A 162 7.10 11.97 19.00
N GLY A 163 7.51 11.64 17.77
CA GLY A 163 7.89 10.27 17.42
C GLY A 163 8.51 10.16 16.04
N LEU A 164 9.29 9.10 15.83
CA LEU A 164 9.69 8.65 14.50
C LEU A 164 8.47 7.91 13.92
N LEU A 165 7.87 8.47 12.89
CA LEU A 165 6.96 7.70 12.03
C LEU A 165 7.80 6.87 11.07
N GLY A 166 7.25 5.74 10.63
CA GLY A 166 7.85 4.90 9.62
C GLY A 166 8.23 5.68 8.36
N GLY A 167 9.41 5.40 7.82
CA GLY A 167 9.95 5.99 6.60
C GLY A 167 9.54 5.25 5.35
N LEU A 168 9.10 3.98 5.45
CA LEU A 168 8.69 3.19 4.30
C LEU A 168 7.49 3.81 3.58
N PRO A 169 7.38 3.59 2.26
CA PRO A 169 6.17 3.92 1.52
C PRO A 169 4.95 3.19 2.09
N ASP A 170 3.77 3.77 1.95
CA ASP A 170 2.51 3.13 2.35
C ASP A 170 2.15 1.95 1.45
N LEU A 171 2.70 1.94 0.22
CA LEU A 171 2.55 0.89 -0.78
C LEU A 171 3.86 0.73 -1.53
N PHE A 172 4.36 -0.49 -1.69
CA PHE A 172 5.54 -0.73 -2.54
C PHE A 172 5.59 -2.15 -3.09
N PHE A 173 6.13 -2.27 -4.29
CA PHE A 173 6.24 -3.54 -5.02
C PHE A 173 7.29 -3.44 -6.13
N PRO A 174 7.92 -4.56 -6.57
CA PRO A 174 8.87 -4.55 -7.66
C PRO A 174 8.17 -4.44 -9.02
N ALA A 175 8.91 -4.03 -10.05
CA ALA A 175 8.38 -3.85 -11.40
C ALA A 175 7.73 -5.13 -11.96
N ASP A 176 8.24 -6.31 -11.60
CA ASP A 176 7.70 -7.62 -12.00
C ASP A 176 6.48 -8.07 -11.17
N ARG A 177 6.11 -7.32 -10.12
CA ARG A 177 4.94 -7.58 -9.28
C ARG A 177 4.97 -8.94 -8.57
N THR A 178 6.15 -9.45 -8.24
CA THR A 178 6.32 -10.74 -7.56
C THR A 178 5.95 -10.70 -6.09
N TRP A 179 5.89 -9.52 -5.50
CA TRP A 179 5.38 -9.26 -4.16
C TRP A 179 4.74 -7.87 -4.06
N LEU A 180 3.98 -7.65 -3.00
CA LEU A 180 3.35 -6.38 -2.65
C LEU A 180 3.34 -6.21 -1.13
N ALA A 181 3.78 -5.04 -0.66
CA ALA A 181 3.59 -4.58 0.71
C ALA A 181 2.66 -3.36 0.71
N SER A 182 1.71 -3.33 1.62
CA SER A 182 0.77 -2.21 1.75
C SER A 182 0.37 -2.00 3.21
N ALA A 183 0.55 -0.79 3.71
CA ALA A 183 -0.05 -0.31 4.94
C ALA A 183 -1.24 0.59 4.58
N LEU A 184 -2.43 0.22 5.02
CA LEU A 184 -3.63 1.03 4.79
C LEU A 184 -3.65 2.22 5.76
N TRP A 185 -4.47 3.21 5.44
CA TRP A 185 -4.66 4.38 6.31
C TRP A 185 -5.07 3.95 7.72
N ASP A 186 -4.40 4.51 8.71
CA ASP A 186 -4.59 4.25 10.14
C ASP A 186 -4.29 2.82 10.61
N ASP A 187 -3.84 1.93 9.73
CA ASP A 187 -3.32 0.64 10.16
C ASP A 187 -1.91 0.80 10.74
N THR A 188 -1.67 0.14 11.86
CA THR A 188 -0.35 0.08 12.50
C THR A 188 0.44 -1.15 12.07
N TRP A 189 -0.03 -1.85 11.06
CA TRP A 189 0.61 -3.03 10.46
C TRP A 189 0.71 -2.87 8.95
N THR A 190 1.55 -3.71 8.36
CA THR A 190 1.70 -3.85 6.91
C THR A 190 1.14 -5.21 6.49
N ASP A 191 0.28 -5.21 5.49
CA ASP A 191 -0.16 -6.37 4.76
C ASP A 191 0.85 -6.73 3.67
N PHE A 192 1.09 -8.00 3.46
CA PHE A 192 2.09 -8.49 2.53
C PHE A 192 1.59 -9.70 1.73
N GLY A 193 1.94 -9.74 0.44
CA GLY A 193 1.75 -10.90 -0.42
C GLY A 193 2.98 -11.16 -1.27
N GLY A 194 3.37 -12.43 -1.42
CA GLY A 194 4.54 -12.80 -2.19
C GLY A 194 4.68 -14.32 -2.36
N SER A 195 5.89 -14.77 -2.75
CA SER A 195 6.20 -16.19 -2.75
C SER A 195 6.20 -16.77 -1.33
N ALA A 196 5.96 -18.06 -1.21
CA ALA A 196 6.01 -18.76 0.08
C ALA A 196 7.40 -18.61 0.74
N GLU A 197 8.48 -18.67 -0.03
CA GLU A 197 9.85 -18.49 0.45
C GLU A 197 10.07 -17.10 1.06
N LEU A 198 9.57 -16.05 0.40
CA LEU A 198 9.71 -14.69 0.88
C LEU A 198 8.88 -14.43 2.14
N VAL A 199 7.66 -14.96 2.20
CA VAL A 199 6.82 -14.89 3.41
C VAL A 199 7.48 -15.65 4.57
N ASP A 200 8.10 -16.81 4.29
CA ASP A 200 8.84 -17.56 5.30
C ASP A 200 10.09 -16.80 5.79
N ALA A 201 10.80 -16.10 4.92
CA ALA A 201 11.93 -15.25 5.32
C ALA A 201 11.50 -14.14 6.27
N LEU A 202 10.42 -13.42 5.95
CA LEU A 202 9.84 -12.40 6.83
C LEU A 202 9.40 -12.99 8.17
N ARG A 203 8.76 -14.16 8.16
CA ARG A 203 8.24 -14.81 9.36
C ARG A 203 9.32 -15.31 10.32
N HIS A 204 10.46 -15.80 9.79
CA HIS A 204 11.54 -16.34 10.60
C HIS A 204 12.52 -15.27 11.09
N ASP A 205 12.46 -14.06 10.55
CA ASP A 205 13.29 -12.96 11.02
C ASP A 205 12.70 -12.38 12.33
N PRO A 206 13.50 -12.30 13.41
CA PRO A 206 13.01 -11.86 14.72
C PRO A 206 12.69 -10.37 14.80
N ILE A 207 13.18 -9.56 13.85
CA ILE A 207 12.92 -8.11 13.80
C ILE A 207 11.59 -7.83 13.13
N THR A 208 11.31 -8.51 12.00
CA THR A 208 10.04 -8.35 11.28
C THR A 208 8.89 -9.03 12.00
N ASN A 209 9.16 -10.18 12.62
CA ASN A 209 8.18 -10.95 13.40
C ASN A 209 6.83 -11.10 12.67
N ALA A 210 6.88 -11.37 11.38
CA ALA A 210 5.69 -11.43 10.54
C ALA A 210 4.83 -12.64 10.88
N ARG A 211 3.52 -12.47 10.83
CA ARG A 211 2.53 -13.53 10.96
C ARG A 211 2.04 -13.95 9.57
N GLN A 212 2.18 -15.22 9.23
CA GLN A 212 1.52 -15.75 8.05
C GLN A 212 0.01 -15.76 8.24
N VAL A 213 -0.72 -15.36 7.23
CA VAL A 213 -2.19 -15.33 7.20
C VAL A 213 -2.73 -15.99 5.94
N GLN A 214 -3.97 -16.47 5.98
CA GLN A 214 -4.68 -16.93 4.79
C GLN A 214 -5.49 -15.77 4.18
N PRO A 215 -5.84 -15.81 2.89
CA PRO A 215 -6.60 -14.75 2.23
C PRO A 215 -7.92 -14.38 2.91
N ASP A 216 -8.57 -15.34 3.56
CA ASP A 216 -9.85 -15.20 4.28
C ASP A 216 -9.68 -14.96 5.79
N GLN A 217 -8.44 -14.90 6.26
CA GLN A 217 -8.12 -14.69 7.67
C GLN A 217 -8.05 -13.19 7.99
N ASP A 218 -8.43 -12.83 9.22
CA ASP A 218 -8.29 -11.47 9.73
C ASP A 218 -6.82 -11.00 9.67
N ALA A 219 -6.60 -9.85 9.03
CA ALA A 219 -5.28 -9.26 8.83
C ALA A 219 -4.66 -8.70 10.11
N VAL A 220 -5.49 -8.35 11.12
CA VAL A 220 -5.01 -7.72 12.35
C VAL A 220 -4.01 -8.62 13.09
N PRO A 221 -2.76 -8.16 13.33
CA PRO A 221 -1.79 -8.93 14.09
C PRO A 221 -2.26 -9.24 15.51
N PRO A 222 -1.83 -10.37 16.13
CA PRO A 222 -2.18 -10.71 17.50
C PRO A 222 -1.76 -9.61 18.48
N GLY A 223 -2.63 -9.32 19.44
CA GLY A 223 -2.36 -8.31 20.48
C GLY A 223 -2.87 -6.92 20.14
N LEU A 224 -3.35 -6.69 18.92
CA LEU A 224 -4.10 -5.50 18.55
C LEU A 224 -5.59 -5.79 18.66
N THR A 225 -6.32 -4.87 19.27
CA THR A 225 -7.78 -4.86 19.23
C THR A 225 -8.23 -3.76 18.27
N ARG A 226 -9.18 -4.06 17.38
CA ARG A 226 -9.88 -3.01 16.67
C ARG A 226 -10.70 -2.21 17.68
N GLU A 227 -10.36 -0.95 17.86
CA GLU A 227 -11.21 -0.01 18.59
C GLU A 227 -12.47 0.37 17.78
#